data_7cd1cbf92042b2347fa13ad530d3654c
#
_entry.id   7cd1cbf92042b2347fa13ad530d3654c
#
_cell.length_a   1.000
_cell.length_b   1.000
_cell.length_c   1.000
_cell.angle_alpha   90.00
_cell.angle_beta   90.00
_cell.angle_gamma   90.00
#
_symmetry.space_group_name_H-M   'P 1'
#
loop_
_entity.id
_entity.type
_entity.pdbx_description
1 polymer ?
#
loop_
_entity_poly.entity_id
_entity_poly.type
_entity_poly.pdbx_seq_one_letter_code
_entity_poly.pdbx_strand_id
1 'polypeptide(L)'
;MEPTGLYVYNGYWYCPAYCRMRRGIRLFRVDRIKKTIINSNSHSTNIHLNVKEWLYSEYESNPIKLEVSLNKEGKRKAESISWLRDNMEYNSDGTAKITKNINPSEEWFYVELLWSIGPEAEIIEPDFIKNKLIERAKSVITKYH
;
A
#
# COMPACT_ATOMS: atom_id res chain seq x y z
N MET A 1 -3.81 8.13 -20.80
CA MET A 1 -4.60 7.27 -19.91
C MET A 1 -6.06 7.64 -19.95
N GLU A 2 -6.93 6.69 -19.65
CA GLU A 2 -8.37 6.90 -19.61
C GLU A 2 -8.83 6.70 -18.17
N PRO A 3 -9.11 7.80 -17.42
CA PRO A 3 -9.50 7.70 -16.03
C PRO A 3 -10.90 7.07 -15.89
N THR A 4 -11.08 6.24 -14.89
CA THR A 4 -12.35 5.55 -14.59
C THR A 4 -13.04 6.07 -13.33
N GLY A 5 -12.34 6.86 -12.52
CA GLY A 5 -12.88 7.44 -11.30
C GLY A 5 -11.81 7.93 -10.36
N LEU A 6 -12.25 8.32 -9.18
CA LEU A 6 -11.38 8.72 -8.08
C LEU A 6 -11.82 8.00 -6.81
N TYR A 7 -10.87 7.58 -5.99
CA TYR A 7 -11.17 7.07 -4.66
C TYR A 7 -10.09 7.43 -3.65
N VAL A 8 -10.47 7.45 -2.40
CA VAL A 8 -9.56 7.71 -1.27
C VAL A 8 -9.21 6.38 -0.61
N TYR A 9 -7.94 6.17 -0.40
CA TYR A 9 -7.44 5.04 0.36
C TYR A 9 -6.22 5.46 1.18
N ASN A 10 -6.25 5.18 2.48
CA ASN A 10 -5.17 5.52 3.40
C ASN A 10 -4.71 6.99 3.36
N GLY A 11 -5.66 7.92 3.24
CA GLY A 11 -5.37 9.35 3.20
C GLY A 11 -4.84 9.89 1.87
N TYR A 12 -4.75 9.05 0.86
CA TYR A 12 -4.33 9.46 -0.49
C TYR A 12 -5.44 9.29 -1.51
N TRP A 13 -5.45 10.18 -2.49
CA TRP A 13 -6.34 10.09 -3.63
C TRP A 13 -5.72 9.28 -4.75
N TYR A 14 -6.48 8.35 -5.29
CA TYR A 14 -6.10 7.49 -6.40
C TYR A 14 -7.05 7.63 -7.58
N CYS A 15 -6.47 7.58 -8.77
CA CYS A 15 -7.18 7.55 -10.03
C CYS A 15 -6.86 6.25 -10.76
N PRO A 16 -7.75 5.24 -10.71
CA PRO A 16 -7.62 4.10 -11.61
C PRO A 16 -7.85 4.58 -13.03
N ALA A 17 -6.98 4.16 -13.92
CA ALA A 17 -7.07 4.56 -15.32
C ALA A 17 -6.52 3.46 -16.24
N TYR A 18 -7.09 3.34 -17.42
CA TYR A 18 -6.53 2.50 -18.45
C TYR A 18 -5.27 3.16 -19.04
N CYS A 19 -4.15 2.51 -18.89
CA CYS A 19 -2.86 2.96 -19.43
C CYS A 19 -2.64 2.33 -20.79
N ARG A 20 -2.71 3.12 -21.87
CA ARG A 20 -2.51 2.64 -23.25
C ARG A 20 -1.10 2.10 -23.49
N MET A 21 -0.09 2.73 -22.90
CA MET A 21 1.30 2.28 -23.02
C MET A 21 1.52 0.89 -22.43
N ARG A 22 0.87 0.59 -21.32
CA ARG A 22 1.00 -0.68 -20.61
C ARG A 22 -0.14 -1.65 -20.89
N ARG A 23 -1.11 -1.24 -21.71
CA ARG A 23 -2.28 -2.02 -22.12
C ARG A 23 -3.03 -2.66 -20.95
N GLY A 24 -3.30 -1.88 -19.90
CA GLY A 24 -3.98 -2.38 -18.72
C GLY A 24 -4.36 -1.28 -17.74
N ILE A 25 -5.18 -1.64 -16.77
CA ILE A 25 -5.55 -0.74 -15.69
C ILE A 25 -4.35 -0.51 -14.77
N ARG A 26 -4.13 0.75 -14.42
CA ARG A 26 -3.11 1.18 -13.49
C ARG A 26 -3.70 2.14 -12.47
N LEU A 27 -3.12 2.12 -11.31
CA LEU A 27 -3.51 3.00 -10.23
C LEU A 27 -2.54 4.17 -10.16
N PHE A 28 -3.05 5.37 -10.39
CA PHE A 28 -2.26 6.58 -10.33
C PHE A 28 -2.58 7.36 -9.05
N ARG A 29 -1.56 7.66 -8.28
CA ARG A 29 -1.70 8.59 -7.15
C ARG A 29 -1.84 10.01 -7.66
N VAL A 30 -2.90 10.69 -7.25
CA VAL A 30 -3.26 12.02 -7.78
C VAL A 30 -2.19 13.06 -7.44
N ASP A 31 -1.62 13.02 -6.24
CA ASP A 31 -0.56 13.94 -5.80
C ASP A 31 0.77 13.78 -6.57
N ARG A 32 0.93 12.69 -7.32
CA ARG A 32 2.09 12.44 -8.18
C ARG A 32 1.88 12.85 -9.63
N ILE A 33 0.68 13.27 -10.00
CA ILE A 33 0.36 13.75 -11.35
C ILE A 33 0.88 15.17 -11.49
N LYS A 34 1.90 15.36 -12.33
CA LYS A 34 2.53 16.68 -12.53
C LYS A 34 1.79 17.56 -13.53
N LYS A 35 1.15 16.97 -14.51
CA LYS A 35 0.45 17.68 -15.59
C LYS A 35 -0.64 16.83 -16.20
N THR A 36 -1.79 17.42 -16.45
CA THR A 36 -2.89 16.80 -17.21
C THR A 36 -3.18 17.63 -18.46
N ILE A 37 -3.41 16.93 -19.56
CA ILE A 37 -3.84 17.52 -20.83
C ILE A 37 -5.09 16.74 -21.26
N ILE A 38 -6.17 17.47 -21.47
CA ILE A 38 -7.41 16.88 -21.99
C ILE A 38 -7.27 16.75 -23.51
N ASN A 39 -7.38 15.51 -24.00
CA ASN A 39 -7.37 15.25 -25.43
C ASN A 39 -8.82 15.13 -25.92
N SER A 40 -9.22 16.02 -26.83
CA SER A 40 -10.56 16.05 -27.40
C SER A 40 -10.87 14.88 -28.36
N ASN A 41 -9.86 14.16 -28.83
CA ASN A 41 -9.99 12.98 -29.67
C ASN A 41 -10.14 11.72 -28.81
N SER A 42 -11.08 11.70 -27.88
CA SER A 42 -11.27 10.58 -26.96
C SER A 42 -11.87 9.37 -27.70
N HIS A 43 -11.08 8.34 -27.84
CA HIS A 43 -11.60 7.00 -28.01
C HIS A 43 -11.84 6.43 -26.61
N SER A 44 -13.08 6.50 -26.12
CA SER A 44 -13.41 5.87 -24.85
C SER A 44 -13.41 4.36 -25.06
N THR A 45 -12.47 3.68 -24.42
CA THR A 45 -12.67 2.28 -24.11
C THR A 45 -13.79 2.26 -23.07
N ASN A 46 -14.94 1.67 -23.39
CA ASN A 46 -16.08 1.51 -22.47
C ASN A 46 -15.72 0.54 -21.35
N ILE A 47 -14.69 0.88 -20.58
CA ILE A 47 -14.31 0.11 -19.40
C ILE A 47 -15.08 0.69 -18.23
N HIS A 48 -16.29 0.19 -18.01
CA HIS A 48 -17.02 0.39 -16.77
C HIS A 48 -16.36 -0.45 -15.69
N LEU A 49 -15.35 0.11 -15.02
CA LEU A 49 -14.67 -0.57 -13.94
C LEU A 49 -15.31 -0.19 -12.62
N ASN A 50 -15.89 -1.17 -11.95
CA ASN A 50 -16.15 -1.02 -10.53
C ASN A 50 -14.81 -1.11 -9.80
N VAL A 51 -14.34 0.02 -9.30
CA VAL A 51 -13.02 0.14 -8.63
C VAL A 51 -12.89 -0.86 -7.48
N LYS A 52 -13.97 -1.10 -6.74
CA LYS A 52 -13.97 -2.09 -5.66
C LYS A 52 -13.74 -3.51 -6.19
N GLU A 53 -14.46 -3.91 -7.22
CA GLU A 53 -14.31 -5.23 -7.83
C GLU A 53 -12.92 -5.42 -8.44
N TRP A 54 -12.39 -4.38 -9.06
CA TRP A 54 -11.03 -4.43 -9.60
C TRP A 54 -9.98 -4.57 -8.49
N LEU A 55 -10.09 -3.83 -7.42
CA LEU A 55 -9.20 -3.97 -6.26
C LEU A 55 -9.25 -5.39 -5.70
N TYR A 56 -10.46 -5.94 -5.52
CA TYR A 56 -10.62 -7.31 -5.05
C TYR A 56 -10.02 -8.32 -6.02
N SER A 57 -10.21 -8.16 -7.32
CA SER A 57 -9.65 -9.08 -8.33
C SER A 57 -8.12 -9.04 -8.37
N GLU A 58 -7.50 -7.90 -8.13
CA GLU A 58 -6.04 -7.81 -8.01
C GLU A 58 -5.53 -8.48 -6.72
N TYR A 59 -6.24 -8.36 -5.62
CA TYR A 59 -5.93 -9.10 -4.40
C TYR A 59 -6.00 -10.61 -4.59
N GLU A 60 -6.96 -11.09 -5.37
CA GLU A 60 -7.13 -12.51 -5.66
C GLU A 60 -6.09 -13.03 -6.66
N SER A 61 -5.62 -12.20 -7.61
CA SER A 61 -4.76 -12.66 -8.70
C SER A 61 -3.30 -12.84 -8.29
N ASN A 62 -2.79 -12.08 -7.31
CA ASN A 62 -1.39 -12.15 -6.87
C ASN A 62 -1.19 -11.60 -5.45
N PRO A 63 -1.82 -12.23 -4.43
CA PRO A 63 -1.72 -11.75 -3.08
C PRO A 63 -0.32 -11.95 -2.52
N ILE A 64 0.22 -10.92 -1.87
CA ILE A 64 1.43 -11.01 -1.08
C ILE A 64 1.02 -11.05 0.39
N LYS A 65 1.48 -12.06 1.11
CA LYS A 65 1.25 -12.15 2.54
C LYS A 65 2.15 -11.17 3.27
N LEU A 66 1.56 -10.28 4.03
CA LEU A 66 2.25 -9.44 5.00
C LEU A 66 2.05 -10.03 6.39
N GLU A 67 3.14 -10.32 7.06
CA GLU A 67 3.16 -10.78 8.45
C GLU A 67 4.12 -9.93 9.27
N VAL A 68 3.61 -9.33 10.34
CA VAL A 68 4.34 -8.40 11.20
C VAL A 68 4.13 -8.79 12.65
N SER A 69 5.22 -8.91 13.39
CA SER A 69 5.21 -9.08 14.85
C SER A 69 5.35 -7.72 15.53
N LEU A 70 4.54 -7.46 16.53
CA LEU A 70 4.51 -6.22 17.28
C LEU A 70 4.80 -6.47 18.76
N ASN A 71 5.74 -5.72 19.33
CA ASN A 71 5.88 -5.68 20.77
C ASN A 71 4.73 -4.86 21.40
N LYS A 72 4.70 -4.70 22.71
CA LYS A 72 3.63 -3.99 23.43
C LYS A 72 3.44 -2.56 22.91
N GLU A 73 4.52 -1.84 22.66
CA GLU A 73 4.49 -0.48 22.15
C GLU A 73 4.06 -0.43 20.68
N GLY A 74 4.54 -1.34 19.86
CA GLY A 74 4.13 -1.47 18.47
C GLY A 74 2.64 -1.81 18.34
N LYS A 75 2.14 -2.68 19.19
CA LYS A 75 0.70 -2.96 19.30
C LYS A 75 -0.10 -1.68 19.56
N ARG A 76 0.31 -0.88 20.55
CA ARG A 76 -0.36 0.37 20.90
C ARG A 76 -0.37 1.36 19.73
N LYS A 77 0.75 1.51 19.03
CA LYS A 77 0.84 2.36 17.84
C LYS A 77 -0.06 1.87 16.70
N ALA A 78 -0.07 0.57 16.46
CA ALA A 78 -0.88 -0.03 15.39
C ALA A 78 -2.38 0.01 15.66
N GLU A 79 -2.82 -0.05 16.92
CA GLU A 79 -4.23 0.07 17.31
C GLU A 79 -4.87 1.40 16.92
N SER A 80 -4.08 2.47 16.81
CA SER A 80 -4.55 3.78 16.36
C SER A 80 -4.84 3.83 14.85
N ILE A 81 -4.41 2.82 14.13
CA ILE A 81 -4.57 2.72 12.66
C ILE A 81 -5.65 1.67 12.39
N SER A 82 -6.86 2.12 12.05
CA SER A 82 -8.07 1.28 12.01
C SER A 82 -7.91 0.01 11.16
N TRP A 83 -7.33 0.11 10.00
CA TRP A 83 -7.21 -1.02 9.09
C TRP A 83 -6.07 -2.00 9.45
N LEU A 84 -5.08 -1.60 10.24
CA LEU A 84 -4.15 -2.53 10.89
C LEU A 84 -4.83 -3.26 12.03
N ARG A 85 -5.59 -2.54 12.84
CA ARG A 85 -6.33 -3.10 13.97
C ARG A 85 -7.26 -4.24 13.54
N ASP A 86 -7.92 -4.11 12.41
CA ASP A 86 -8.86 -5.12 11.89
C ASP A 86 -8.18 -6.45 11.52
N ASN A 87 -6.87 -6.45 11.32
CA ASN A 87 -6.07 -7.63 10.98
C ASN A 87 -5.12 -8.07 12.11
N MET A 88 -5.35 -7.56 13.32
CA MET A 88 -4.47 -7.81 14.46
C MET A 88 -4.95 -8.97 15.30
N GLU A 89 -4.03 -9.90 15.57
CA GLU A 89 -4.21 -10.98 16.54
C GLU A 89 -3.46 -10.63 17.82
N TYR A 90 -4.16 -10.66 18.95
CA TYR A 90 -3.63 -10.30 20.24
C TYR A 90 -3.11 -11.51 21.00
N ASN A 91 -1.89 -11.43 21.51
CA ASN A 91 -1.31 -12.45 22.37
C ASN A 91 -1.56 -12.13 23.84
N SER A 92 -1.57 -13.17 24.69
CA SER A 92 -1.80 -13.01 26.14
C SER A 92 -0.70 -12.24 26.88
N ASP A 93 0.51 -12.16 26.31
CA ASP A 93 1.65 -11.43 26.85
C ASP A 93 1.66 -9.91 26.54
N GLY A 94 0.63 -9.41 25.85
CA GLY A 94 0.51 -8.02 25.44
C GLY A 94 1.16 -7.67 24.10
N THR A 95 1.76 -8.65 23.43
CA THR A 95 2.23 -8.50 22.05
C THR A 95 1.12 -8.77 21.06
N ALA A 96 1.34 -8.48 19.79
CA ALA A 96 0.37 -8.75 18.73
C ALA A 96 1.06 -9.15 17.43
N LYS A 97 0.26 -9.69 16.54
CA LYS A 97 0.68 -10.08 15.20
C LYS A 97 -0.33 -9.56 14.18
N ILE A 98 0.17 -9.05 13.08
CA ILE A 98 -0.67 -8.66 11.94
C ILE A 98 -0.40 -9.65 10.82
N THR A 99 -1.49 -10.21 10.26
CA THR A 99 -1.44 -11.03 9.06
C THR A 99 -2.45 -10.48 8.07
N LYS A 100 -1.99 -10.10 6.90
CA LYS A 100 -2.83 -9.51 5.86
C LYS A 100 -2.29 -9.84 4.48
N ASN A 101 -3.21 -10.06 3.54
CA ASN A 101 -2.85 -10.08 2.13
C ASN A 101 -2.83 -8.66 1.59
N ILE A 102 -1.77 -8.30 0.90
CA ILE A 102 -1.57 -6.99 0.29
C ILE A 102 -1.38 -7.12 -1.21
N ASN A 103 -1.74 -6.06 -1.93
CA ASN A 103 -1.47 -5.96 -3.35
C ASN A 103 -0.03 -5.46 -3.57
N PRO A 104 0.73 -6.02 -4.52
CA PRO A 104 2.07 -5.51 -4.86
C PRO A 104 2.13 -4.00 -5.13
N SER A 105 1.07 -3.41 -5.68
CA SER A 105 0.98 -1.97 -5.93
C SER A 105 0.92 -1.11 -4.65
N GLU A 106 0.60 -1.71 -3.52
CA GLU A 106 0.52 -1.04 -2.21
C GLU A 106 1.84 -1.09 -1.42
N GLU A 107 2.89 -1.69 -1.96
CA GLU A 107 4.18 -1.88 -1.29
C GLU A 107 4.70 -0.59 -0.65
N TRP A 108 4.74 0.50 -1.40
CA TRP A 108 5.22 1.79 -0.92
C TRP A 108 4.46 2.28 0.31
N PHE A 109 3.14 2.03 0.36
CA PHE A 109 2.29 2.43 1.49
C PHE A 109 2.66 1.65 2.76
N TYR A 110 2.84 0.33 2.64
CA TYR A 110 3.21 -0.49 3.79
C TYR A 110 4.63 -0.21 4.28
N VAL A 111 5.55 0.11 3.38
CA VAL A 111 6.89 0.57 3.75
C VAL A 111 6.82 1.86 4.59
N GLU A 112 6.06 2.86 4.16
CA GLU A 112 5.89 4.11 4.91
C GLU A 112 5.24 3.88 6.27
N LEU A 113 4.19 3.08 6.31
CA LEU A 113 3.47 2.78 7.53
C LEU A 113 4.33 2.04 8.55
N LEU A 114 4.99 0.97 8.14
CA LEU A 114 5.84 0.17 9.03
C LEU A 114 7.07 0.94 9.48
N TRP A 115 7.59 1.82 8.63
CA TRP A 115 8.62 2.78 9.02
C TRP A 115 8.14 3.70 10.14
N SER A 116 6.91 4.16 10.08
CA SER A 116 6.33 5.04 11.12
C SER A 116 6.14 4.35 12.48
N ILE A 117 5.88 3.05 12.47
CA ILE A 117 5.83 2.25 13.72
C ILE A 117 7.23 2.09 14.29
N GLY A 118 8.24 1.96 13.42
CA GLY A 118 9.64 1.92 13.81
C GLY A 118 10.10 0.55 14.30
N PRO A 119 11.05 0.52 15.26
CA PRO A 119 11.68 -0.71 15.72
C PRO A 119 10.76 -1.63 16.53
N GLU A 120 9.57 -1.16 16.89
CA GLU A 120 8.57 -1.94 17.62
C GLU A 120 7.78 -2.91 16.73
N ALA A 121 7.97 -2.83 15.41
CA ALA A 121 7.41 -3.75 14.43
C ALA A 121 8.52 -4.56 13.75
N GLU A 122 8.43 -5.87 13.80
CA GLU A 122 9.33 -6.77 13.09
C GLU A 122 8.59 -7.42 11.92
N ILE A 123 9.08 -7.20 10.71
CA ILE A 123 8.50 -7.79 9.51
C ILE A 123 9.01 -9.21 9.36
N ILE A 124 8.09 -10.16 9.43
CA ILE A 124 8.39 -11.58 9.23
C ILE A 124 8.44 -11.88 7.72
N GLU A 125 7.43 -11.42 7.00
CA GLU A 125 7.36 -11.49 5.54
C GLU A 125 6.52 -10.33 4.98
N PRO A 126 6.72 -9.88 3.74
CA PRO A 126 7.65 -10.40 2.74
C PRO A 126 9.06 -9.78 2.84
N ASP A 127 10.06 -10.47 2.32
CA ASP A 127 11.46 -10.02 2.37
C ASP A 127 11.71 -8.70 1.63
N PHE A 128 10.98 -8.41 0.56
CA PHE A 128 11.19 -7.16 -0.18
C PHE A 128 10.80 -5.92 0.63
N ILE A 129 9.77 -5.97 1.47
CA ILE A 129 9.43 -4.86 2.40
C ILE A 129 10.50 -4.74 3.48
N LYS A 130 10.93 -5.86 4.05
CA LYS A 130 12.01 -5.90 5.02
C LYS A 130 13.28 -5.25 4.48
N ASN A 131 13.69 -5.63 3.28
CA ASN A 131 14.87 -5.09 2.63
C ASN A 131 14.77 -3.58 2.38
N LYS A 132 13.61 -3.09 1.96
CA LYS A 132 13.39 -1.64 1.79
C LYS A 132 13.50 -0.86 3.08
N LEU A 133 13.02 -1.40 4.19
CA LEU A 133 13.19 -0.78 5.51
C LEU A 133 14.66 -0.77 5.93
N ILE A 134 15.40 -1.85 5.69
CA ILE A 134 16.84 -1.93 5.97
C ILE A 134 17.62 -0.90 5.15
N GLU A 135 17.35 -0.82 3.84
CA GLU A 135 17.99 0.18 2.96
C GLU A 135 17.71 1.61 3.41
N ARG A 136 16.47 1.89 3.79
CA ARG A 136 16.08 3.19 4.33
C ARG A 136 16.81 3.54 5.62
N ALA A 137 16.91 2.59 6.53
CA ALA A 137 17.66 2.76 7.78
C ALA A 137 19.14 3.03 7.53
N LYS A 138 19.78 2.30 6.62
CA LYS A 138 21.16 2.52 6.22
C LYS A 138 21.36 3.91 5.61
N SER A 139 20.44 4.37 4.78
CA SER A 139 20.48 5.71 4.19
C SER A 139 20.40 6.81 5.26
N VAL A 140 19.58 6.62 6.27
CA VAL A 140 19.50 7.55 7.41
C VAL A 140 20.80 7.56 8.20
N ILE A 141 21.33 6.41 8.54
CA ILE A 141 22.60 6.29 9.26
C ILE A 141 23.74 6.99 8.50
N THR A 142 23.82 6.79 7.20
CA THR A 142 24.85 7.39 6.34
C THR A 142 24.82 8.92 6.37
N LYS A 143 23.66 9.55 6.57
CA LYS A 143 23.53 11.01 6.68
C LYS A 143 24.20 11.58 7.92
N TYR A 144 24.35 10.80 8.98
CA TYR A 144 24.82 11.25 10.28
C TYR A 144 26.21 10.70 10.67
N HIS A 145 26.84 10.00 9.75
CA HIS A 145 28.19 9.44 9.95
C HIS A 145 29.24 10.03 8.99
#